data_59afcd2b11878f0f513c1f601eed5aa6
#
_entry.id   59afcd2b11878f0f513c1f601eed5aa6
#
_cell.length_a   1.000
_cell.length_b   1.000
_cell.length_c   1.000
_cell.angle_alpha   90.00
_cell.angle_beta   90.00
_cell.angle_gamma   90.00
#
_symmetry.space_group_name_H-M   'P 1'
#
loop_
_entity.id
_entity.type
_entity.pdbx_description
1 polymer ?
#
loop_
_entity_poly.entity_id
_entity_poly.type
_entity_poly.pdbx_seq_one_letter_code
_entity_poly.pdbx_strand_id
1 'polypeptide(L)'
;PVEHLLTWVEPDAANAPAVDILEALHPTPAICGTPTAPAREVIAAVEQYDRGLYTGYLAFMTGGLHATVLLRTMQWSESGITFYAGGGITKDSVPLNEWMETEYKISALKDAVQFK
;
A
#
# COMPACT_ATOMS: atom_id res chain seq x y z
N PRO A 1 -18.32 -3.54 12.16
CA PRO A 1 -17.58 -4.41 11.25
C PRO A 1 -17.41 -3.70 9.92
N VAL A 2 -16.24 -3.82 9.31
CA VAL A 2 -15.96 -3.30 7.97
C VAL A 2 -16.06 -4.48 7.01
N GLU A 3 -16.89 -4.36 5.98
CA GLU A 3 -17.02 -5.37 4.94
C GLU A 3 -16.22 -4.91 3.71
N HIS A 4 -15.50 -5.84 3.09
CA HIS A 4 -14.75 -5.59 1.88
C HIS A 4 -15.27 -6.45 0.74
N LEU A 5 -15.40 -5.86 -0.44
CA LEU A 5 -15.62 -6.61 -1.66
C LEU A 5 -14.32 -7.30 -2.07
N LEU A 6 -14.40 -8.60 -2.31
CA LEU A 6 -13.28 -9.40 -2.83
C LEU A 6 -13.59 -9.81 -4.25
N THR A 7 -12.68 -9.51 -5.16
CA THR A 7 -12.74 -9.97 -6.54
C THR A 7 -11.49 -10.79 -6.85
N TRP A 8 -11.69 -12.00 -7.35
CA TRP A 8 -10.61 -12.83 -7.85
C TRP A 8 -10.41 -12.55 -9.34
N VAL A 9 -9.16 -12.33 -9.73
CA VAL A 9 -8.77 -12.17 -11.14
C VAL A 9 -7.72 -13.24 -11.44
N GLU A 10 -8.02 -14.12 -12.38
CA GLU A 10 -7.15 -15.21 -12.80
C GLU A 10 -6.64 -14.94 -14.21
N PRO A 11 -5.48 -14.31 -14.37
CA PRO A 11 -4.89 -14.10 -15.69
C PRO A 11 -4.30 -15.41 -16.23
N ASP A 12 -4.35 -15.59 -17.54
CA ASP A 12 -3.59 -16.64 -18.21
C ASP A 12 -2.10 -16.24 -18.29
N ALA A 13 -1.39 -16.53 -17.20
CA ALA A 13 0.02 -16.17 -17.03
C ALA A 13 0.91 -17.40 -16.82
N ALA A 14 0.46 -18.57 -17.23
CA ALA A 14 1.10 -19.85 -16.93
C ALA A 14 2.61 -19.93 -17.31
N ASN A 15 3.06 -19.13 -18.29
CA ASN A 15 4.44 -19.12 -18.77
C ASN A 15 5.15 -17.76 -18.52
N ALA A 16 4.53 -16.82 -17.84
CA ALA A 16 5.16 -15.53 -17.56
C ALA A 16 6.16 -15.63 -16.40
N PRO A 17 7.37 -15.07 -16.53
CA PRO A 17 8.28 -14.95 -15.40
C PRO A 17 7.64 -14.20 -14.23
N ALA A 18 7.89 -14.65 -13.01
CA ALA A 18 7.32 -14.04 -11.81
C ALA A 18 7.64 -12.54 -11.68
N VAL A 19 8.84 -12.14 -12.09
CA VAL A 19 9.27 -10.73 -12.07
C VAL A 19 8.45 -9.89 -13.02
N ASP A 20 8.17 -10.37 -14.23
CA ASP A 20 7.39 -9.65 -15.23
C ASP A 20 5.94 -9.43 -14.74
N ILE A 21 5.38 -10.43 -14.04
CA ILE A 21 4.06 -10.30 -13.41
C ILE A 21 4.07 -9.19 -12.35
N LEU A 22 5.08 -9.19 -11.48
CA LEU A 22 5.21 -8.18 -10.44
C LEU A 22 5.39 -6.77 -11.01
N GLU A 23 6.24 -6.61 -12.02
CA GLU A 23 6.46 -5.34 -12.69
C GLU A 23 5.22 -4.83 -13.44
N ALA A 24 4.45 -5.72 -14.04
CA ALA A 24 3.20 -5.36 -14.71
C ALA A 24 2.10 -4.91 -13.73
N LEU A 25 2.07 -5.49 -12.53
CA LEU A 25 1.06 -5.18 -11.53
C LEU A 25 1.42 -4.01 -10.61
N HIS A 26 2.71 -3.75 -10.41
CA HIS A 26 3.16 -2.72 -9.49
C HIS A 26 3.69 -1.46 -10.22
N PRO A 27 3.33 -0.25 -9.74
CA PRO A 27 2.42 0.07 -8.64
C PRO A 27 0.94 -0.08 -9.02
N THR A 28 0.16 -0.66 -8.11
CA THR A 28 -1.29 -0.80 -8.33
C THR A 28 -2.00 0.55 -8.21
N PRO A 29 -3.18 0.71 -8.82
CA PRO A 29 -4.00 1.92 -8.65
C PRO A 29 -4.35 2.24 -7.20
N ALA A 30 -4.43 1.23 -6.34
CA ALA A 30 -4.67 1.42 -4.90
C ALA A 30 -3.52 2.16 -4.18
N ILE A 31 -2.31 2.13 -4.76
CA ILE A 31 -1.11 2.78 -4.22
C ILE A 31 -0.90 4.17 -4.80
N CYS A 32 -1.08 4.31 -6.10
CA CYS A 32 -0.72 5.52 -6.83
C CYS A 32 -1.88 6.18 -7.56
N GLY A 33 -3.09 5.61 -7.52
CA GLY A 33 -4.26 6.18 -8.19
C GLY A 33 -4.41 5.82 -9.67
N THR A 34 -5.47 6.32 -10.26
CA THR A 34 -5.84 6.11 -11.66
C THR A 34 -6.25 7.44 -12.32
N PRO A 35 -5.72 7.79 -13.51
CA PRO A 35 -4.67 7.09 -14.28
C PRO A 35 -3.31 7.11 -13.58
N THR A 36 -2.55 6.02 -13.69
CA THR A 36 -1.32 5.82 -12.90
C THR A 36 -0.25 6.88 -13.16
N ALA A 37 0.04 7.22 -14.42
CA ALA A 37 1.13 8.12 -14.75
C ALA A 37 0.92 9.54 -14.16
N PRO A 38 -0.20 10.25 -14.44
CA PRO A 38 -0.43 11.57 -13.85
C PRO A 38 -0.58 11.52 -12.32
N ALA A 39 -1.13 10.46 -11.75
CA ALA A 39 -1.24 10.32 -10.30
C ALA A 39 0.16 10.23 -9.64
N ARG A 40 1.11 9.52 -10.24
CA ARG A 40 2.50 9.46 -9.77
C ARG A 40 3.18 10.83 -9.81
N GLU A 41 2.93 11.63 -10.84
CA GLU A 41 3.46 13.00 -10.93
C GLU A 41 2.93 13.87 -9.79
N VAL A 42 1.64 13.78 -9.49
CA VAL A 42 1.02 14.51 -8.37
C VAL A 42 1.63 14.06 -7.04
N ILE A 43 1.74 12.76 -6.80
CA ILE A 43 2.35 12.22 -5.57
C ILE A 43 3.78 12.74 -5.42
N ALA A 44 4.59 12.68 -6.46
CA ALA A 44 5.97 13.16 -6.42
C ALA A 44 6.08 14.68 -6.17
N ALA A 45 5.07 15.44 -6.58
CA ALA A 45 5.04 16.89 -6.37
C ALA A 45 4.58 17.31 -4.97
N VAL A 46 3.68 16.52 -4.34
CA VAL A 46 3.04 16.92 -3.07
C VAL A 46 3.59 16.19 -1.85
N GLU A 47 4.06 14.97 -1.98
CA GLU A 47 4.68 14.25 -0.87
C GLU A 47 6.12 14.73 -0.65
N GLN A 48 6.40 15.18 0.57
CA GLN A 48 7.69 15.76 0.96
C GLN A 48 8.58 14.76 1.70
N TYR A 49 8.29 13.46 1.56
CA TYR A 49 9.05 12.39 2.21
C TYR A 49 9.25 11.20 1.27
N ASP A 50 10.27 10.41 1.54
CA ASP A 50 10.48 9.13 0.86
C ASP A 50 9.64 8.06 1.52
N ARG A 51 8.83 7.37 0.75
CA ARG A 51 8.01 6.25 1.23
C ARG A 51 8.84 5.03 1.65
N GLY A 52 10.08 4.92 1.16
CA GLY A 52 10.93 3.75 1.41
C GLY A 52 10.26 2.45 0.97
N LEU A 53 10.09 1.52 1.89
CA LEU A 53 9.40 0.25 1.63
C LEU A 53 7.86 0.37 1.65
N TYR A 54 7.31 1.43 2.24
CA TYR A 54 5.87 1.65 2.26
C TYR A 54 5.32 1.79 0.84
N THR A 55 4.24 1.13 0.55
CA THR A 55 3.63 1.01 -0.78
C THR A 55 4.43 0.19 -1.81
N GLY A 56 5.56 -0.39 -1.43
CA GLY A 56 6.23 -1.43 -2.19
C GLY A 56 5.50 -2.77 -2.10
N TYR A 57 6.19 -3.84 -2.45
CA TYR A 57 5.66 -5.19 -2.27
C TYR A 57 6.70 -6.11 -1.63
N LEU A 58 6.19 -7.15 -0.98
CA LEU A 58 6.98 -8.27 -0.49
C LEU A 58 6.56 -9.51 -1.28
N ALA A 59 7.53 -10.22 -1.85
CA ALA A 59 7.27 -11.42 -2.65
C ALA A 59 8.06 -12.62 -2.13
N PHE A 60 7.41 -13.78 -2.12
CA PHE A 60 7.99 -15.06 -1.77
C PHE A 60 7.80 -16.05 -2.92
N MET A 61 8.84 -16.83 -3.21
CA MET A 61 8.82 -17.83 -4.28
C MET A 61 9.04 -19.23 -3.68
N THR A 62 8.05 -19.69 -2.91
CA THR A 62 8.05 -21.01 -2.29
C THR A 62 6.81 -21.79 -2.72
N GLY A 63 6.97 -22.70 -3.70
CA GLY A 63 5.85 -23.46 -4.26
C GLY A 63 4.91 -22.65 -5.16
N GLY A 64 5.28 -21.43 -5.53
CA GLY A 64 4.54 -20.48 -6.33
C GLY A 64 4.94 -19.05 -5.98
N LEU A 65 4.44 -18.07 -6.73
CA LEU A 65 4.63 -16.67 -6.43
C LEU A 65 3.53 -16.20 -5.47
N HIS A 66 3.93 -15.72 -4.31
CA HIS A 66 3.05 -15.03 -3.36
C HIS A 66 3.59 -13.62 -3.15
N ALA A 67 2.80 -12.63 -3.45
CA ALA A 67 3.17 -11.23 -3.25
C ALA A 67 2.07 -10.46 -2.53
N THR A 68 2.48 -9.52 -1.69
CA THR A 68 1.58 -8.61 -0.99
C THR A 68 2.11 -7.18 -1.05
N VAL A 69 1.21 -6.23 -1.18
CA VAL A 69 1.53 -4.80 -1.14
C VAL A 69 1.73 -4.38 0.32
N LEU A 70 2.77 -3.59 0.57
CA LEU A 70 3.11 -3.11 1.90
C LEU A 70 2.26 -1.90 2.26
N LEU A 71 1.05 -2.16 2.74
CA LEU A 71 0.11 -1.19 3.29
C LEU A 71 -0.04 -1.39 4.79
N ARG A 72 -0.32 -0.31 5.54
CA ARG A 72 -0.45 -0.37 7.00
C ARG A 72 0.74 -1.09 7.63
N THR A 73 1.92 -0.56 7.39
CA THR A 73 3.20 -1.13 7.82
C THR A 73 3.85 -0.28 8.89
N MET A 74 4.80 -0.87 9.57
CA MET A 74 5.70 -0.14 10.45
C MET A 74 7.14 -0.49 10.13
N GLN A 75 8.03 0.46 10.38
CA GLN A 75 9.47 0.28 10.33
C GLN A 75 10.03 0.47 11.74
N TRP A 76 10.78 -0.50 12.20
CA TRP A 76 11.51 -0.42 13.46
C TRP A 76 12.98 -0.17 13.17
N SER A 77 13.55 0.81 13.86
CA SER A 77 14.97 1.16 13.80
C SER A 77 15.50 1.51 15.21
N GLU A 78 16.79 1.74 15.33
CA GLU A 78 17.39 2.19 16.59
C GLU A 78 16.82 3.55 17.05
N SER A 79 16.39 4.39 16.11
CA SER A 79 15.80 5.71 16.40
C SER A 79 14.32 5.65 16.81
N GLY A 80 13.66 4.48 16.69
CA GLY A 80 12.26 4.33 17.06
C GLY A 80 11.43 3.58 16.03
N ILE A 81 10.12 3.75 16.13
CA ILE A 81 9.14 3.10 15.24
C ILE A 81 8.42 4.15 14.42
N THR A 82 8.43 3.96 13.11
CA THR A 82 7.65 4.75 12.16
C THR A 82 6.47 3.91 11.67
N PHE A 83 5.26 4.44 11.78
CA PHE A 83 4.04 3.83 11.25
C PHE A 83 3.65 4.48 9.95
N TYR A 84 3.24 3.69 8.98
CA TYR A 84 2.80 4.14 7.67
C TYR A 84 1.36 3.74 7.40
N ALA A 85 0.54 4.72 7.09
CA ALA A 85 -0.83 4.53 6.62
C ALA A 85 -1.18 5.61 5.60
N GLY A 86 -2.17 5.35 4.77
CA GLY A 86 -2.65 6.29 3.78
C GLY A 86 -4.07 5.98 3.36
N GLY A 87 -4.66 6.88 2.61
CA GLY A 87 -5.99 6.77 2.04
C GLY A 87 -6.02 7.10 0.56
N GLY A 88 -7.09 6.73 -0.12
CA GLY A 88 -7.34 7.07 -1.51
C GLY A 88 -8.10 8.38 -1.62
N ILE A 89 -7.51 9.38 -2.23
CA ILE A 89 -8.13 10.69 -2.44
C ILE A 89 -8.93 10.70 -3.74
N THR A 90 -10.17 11.09 -3.67
CA THR A 90 -11.08 11.25 -4.80
C THR A 90 -11.59 12.69 -4.87
N LYS A 91 -12.30 13.02 -5.96
CA LYS A 91 -12.92 14.35 -6.12
C LYS A 91 -13.94 14.70 -5.03
N ASP A 92 -14.53 13.68 -4.40
CA ASP A 92 -15.56 13.85 -3.36
C ASP A 92 -14.96 13.71 -1.94
N SER A 93 -13.65 13.53 -1.82
CA SER A 93 -12.96 13.43 -0.54
C SER A 93 -13.04 14.73 0.25
N VAL A 94 -13.34 14.60 1.53
CA VAL A 94 -13.29 15.71 2.49
C VAL A 94 -11.97 15.61 3.26
N PRO A 95 -11.06 16.59 3.18
CA PRO A 95 -9.70 16.48 3.72
C PRO A 95 -9.64 16.06 5.19
N LEU A 96 -10.53 16.57 6.02
CA LEU A 96 -10.58 16.20 7.43
C LEU A 96 -10.94 14.71 7.64
N ASN A 97 -11.88 14.19 6.85
CA ASN A 97 -12.29 12.80 6.95
C ASN A 97 -11.16 11.86 6.51
N GLU A 98 -10.45 12.21 5.43
CA GLU A 98 -9.29 11.44 4.95
C GLU A 98 -8.15 11.44 5.98
N TRP A 99 -7.91 12.58 6.62
CA TRP A 99 -6.96 12.66 7.72
C TRP A 99 -7.37 11.77 8.90
N MET A 100 -8.60 11.85 9.34
CA MET A 100 -9.13 11.03 10.44
C MET A 100 -9.05 9.53 10.13
N GLU A 101 -9.26 9.15 8.86
CA GLU A 101 -9.10 7.76 8.42
C GLU A 101 -7.65 7.26 8.58
N THR A 102 -6.67 8.09 8.22
CA THR A 102 -5.25 7.72 8.41
C THR A 102 -4.90 7.59 9.89
N GLU A 103 -5.38 8.48 10.75
CA GLU A 103 -5.19 8.40 12.20
C GLU A 103 -5.79 7.11 12.78
N TYR A 104 -7.00 6.76 12.35
CA TYR A 104 -7.64 5.52 12.77
C TYR A 104 -6.84 4.27 12.33
N LYS A 105 -6.32 4.26 11.11
CA LYS A 105 -5.48 3.17 10.60
C LYS A 105 -4.18 3.03 11.40
N ILE A 106 -3.57 4.14 11.79
CA ILE A 106 -2.35 4.15 12.62
C ILE A 106 -2.65 3.70 14.05
N SER A 107 -3.76 4.13 14.64
CA SER A 107 -4.18 3.68 15.97
C SER A 107 -4.32 2.16 16.01
N ALA A 108 -4.99 1.56 15.02
CA ALA A 108 -5.14 0.11 14.93
C ALA A 108 -3.78 -0.63 14.81
N LEU A 109 -2.78 -0.05 14.14
CA LEU A 109 -1.43 -0.61 14.10
C LEU A 109 -0.73 -0.53 15.47
N LYS A 110 -0.85 0.60 16.17
CA LYS A 110 -0.28 0.79 17.51
C LYS A 110 -0.88 -0.19 18.51
N ASP A 111 -2.18 -0.41 18.44
CA ASP A 111 -2.89 -1.34 19.33
C ASP A 111 -2.45 -2.80 19.10
N ALA A 112 -2.06 -3.15 17.86
CA ALA A 112 -1.55 -4.48 17.53
C ALA A 112 -0.12 -4.72 18.03
N VAL A 113 0.63 -3.66 18.31
CA VAL A 113 2.01 -3.72 18.82
C VAL A 113 2.01 -3.52 20.33
N GLN A 114 2.05 -4.62 21.07
CA GLN A 114 2.18 -4.55 22.52
C GLN A 114 3.66 -4.35 22.89
N PHE A 115 3.99 -3.15 23.32
CA PHE A 115 5.29 -2.90 23.94
C PHE A 115 5.25 -3.41 25.39
N LYS A 116 6.04 -4.45 25.67
CA LYS A 116 6.31 -4.91 27.05
C LYS A 116 7.55 -4.25 27.59
#